data_7d6efcab9d033caa51dfa8f5a3ec12f6
#
_entry.id   7d6efcab9d033caa51dfa8f5a3ec12f6
#
_cell.length_a   1.000
_cell.length_b   1.000
_cell.length_c   1.000
_cell.angle_alpha   90.00
_cell.angle_beta   90.00
_cell.angle_gamma   90.00
#
_symmetry.space_group_name_H-M   'P 1'
#
loop_
_entity.id
_entity.type
_entity.pdbx_description
1 polymer ?
#
loop_
_entity_poly.entity_id
_entity_poly.type
_entity_poly.pdbx_seq_one_letter_code
_entity_poly.pdbx_strand_id
1 'polypeptide(L)'
;MQLKFFDVHTHTQDAPYDSDREAVIARALEAGIGMVQVGTDLDMSQKAVALAEKYGGNMFATVGLHPNDNKKEVFDHEAYKNLALSSSRVVAIGECGLDYFRGADEAEKARQKDIFIKQIKLAKELNKPLMIHCREAFEDLIKILQEVGGGFSGVVHFFNGTTQNAKVLLDMGFYFSFGGVLTFTRDYDEQVKFIPLDKILLETDAPYVAPVPYRGKRNEPLYVVEVAKKIAEIKGATLEEVAHLTTNNALSVFGILN
;
A
#
# COMPACT_ATOMS: atom_id res chain seq x y z
N MET A 1 -15.50 -8.92 15.42
CA MET A 1 -14.72 -10.13 15.02
C MET A 1 -13.26 -9.88 15.31
N GLN A 2 -12.51 -10.93 15.64
CA GLN A 2 -11.06 -10.79 15.91
C GLN A 2 -10.32 -10.56 14.59
N LEU A 3 -9.47 -9.51 14.55
CA LEU A 3 -8.58 -9.24 13.44
C LEU A 3 -7.50 -10.33 13.34
N LYS A 4 -7.35 -10.96 12.19
CA LYS A 4 -6.42 -12.08 11.94
C LYS A 4 -5.31 -11.70 10.95
N PHE A 5 -5.67 -10.98 9.88
CA PHE A 5 -4.78 -10.51 8.84
C PHE A 5 -5.11 -9.06 8.51
N PHE A 6 -4.16 -8.38 7.89
CA PHE A 6 -4.36 -7.01 7.43
C PHE A 6 -3.83 -6.86 6.00
N ASP A 7 -4.73 -6.53 5.06
CA ASP A 7 -4.40 -6.18 3.68
C ASP A 7 -4.15 -4.67 3.61
N VAL A 8 -2.88 -4.28 3.49
CA VAL A 8 -2.51 -2.86 3.55
C VAL A 8 -2.74 -2.11 2.24
N HIS A 9 -3.08 -2.81 1.14
CA HIS A 9 -3.25 -2.19 -0.17
C HIS A 9 -4.26 -2.92 -1.05
N THR A 10 -5.45 -2.34 -1.20
CA THR A 10 -6.51 -2.87 -2.06
C THR A 10 -7.36 -1.75 -2.66
N HIS A 11 -8.02 -2.01 -3.80
CA HIS A 11 -8.85 -1.06 -4.53
C HIS A 11 -10.27 -1.59 -4.74
N THR A 12 -10.95 -2.01 -3.67
CA THR A 12 -12.33 -2.53 -3.81
C THR A 12 -13.35 -1.47 -4.23
N GLN A 13 -12.98 -0.17 -4.25
CA GLN A 13 -13.76 0.92 -4.84
C GLN A 13 -13.76 0.93 -6.36
N ASP A 14 -12.86 0.19 -7.03
CA ASP A 14 -12.72 0.14 -8.48
C ASP A 14 -13.88 -0.53 -9.19
N ALA A 15 -14.09 -0.16 -10.46
CA ALA A 15 -15.15 -0.66 -11.33
C ALA A 15 -15.23 -2.20 -11.47
N PRO A 16 -14.13 -2.98 -11.47
CA PRO A 16 -14.22 -4.44 -11.46
C PRO A 16 -15.08 -5.05 -10.35
N TYR A 17 -15.33 -4.29 -9.27
CA TYR A 17 -16.18 -4.75 -8.15
C TYR A 17 -17.59 -4.22 -8.16
N ASP A 18 -18.03 -3.41 -9.14
CA ASP A 18 -19.32 -2.73 -9.11
C ASP A 18 -20.51 -3.70 -8.92
N SER A 19 -20.41 -4.90 -9.47
CA SER A 19 -21.50 -5.88 -9.40
C SER A 19 -21.59 -6.65 -8.07
N ASP A 20 -20.49 -6.73 -7.29
CA ASP A 20 -20.44 -7.59 -6.10
C ASP A 20 -19.54 -7.04 -4.97
N ARG A 21 -19.20 -5.76 -5.02
CA ARG A 21 -18.33 -5.07 -4.03
C ARG A 21 -18.70 -5.37 -2.59
N GLU A 22 -19.98 -5.27 -2.26
CA GLU A 22 -20.45 -5.49 -0.90
C GLU A 22 -20.20 -6.94 -0.43
N ALA A 23 -20.43 -7.90 -1.31
CA ALA A 23 -20.18 -9.31 -1.01
C ALA A 23 -18.67 -9.61 -0.85
N VAL A 24 -17.80 -8.97 -1.69
CA VAL A 24 -16.34 -9.09 -1.58
C VAL A 24 -15.87 -8.55 -0.23
N ILE A 25 -16.28 -7.35 0.13
CA ILE A 25 -15.90 -6.70 1.39
C ILE A 25 -16.43 -7.51 2.59
N ALA A 26 -17.70 -7.93 2.55
CA ALA A 26 -18.32 -8.67 3.65
C ALA A 26 -17.55 -9.96 3.97
N ARG A 27 -17.24 -10.78 2.96
CA ARG A 27 -16.51 -12.05 3.19
C ARG A 27 -15.09 -11.85 3.71
N ALA A 28 -14.41 -10.76 3.31
CA ALA A 28 -13.08 -10.43 3.84
C ALA A 28 -13.17 -10.03 5.32
N LEU A 29 -14.09 -9.14 5.68
CA LEU A 29 -14.32 -8.70 7.07
C LEU A 29 -14.76 -9.87 7.97
N GLU A 30 -15.67 -10.73 7.48
CA GLU A 30 -16.13 -11.93 8.19
C GLU A 30 -15.00 -12.94 8.42
N ALA A 31 -14.02 -13.02 7.52
CA ALA A 31 -12.83 -13.82 7.70
C ALA A 31 -11.83 -13.23 8.70
N GLY A 32 -12.08 -12.01 9.21
CA GLY A 32 -11.18 -11.29 10.11
C GLY A 32 -10.04 -10.57 9.40
N ILE A 33 -10.26 -10.12 8.17
CA ILE A 33 -9.27 -9.35 7.40
C ILE A 33 -9.57 -7.87 7.54
N GLY A 34 -8.62 -7.10 8.10
CA GLY A 34 -8.61 -5.65 8.03
C GLY A 34 -8.06 -5.20 6.68
N MET A 35 -8.44 -4.01 6.21
CA MET A 35 -7.99 -3.56 4.89
C MET A 35 -7.88 -2.03 4.77
N VAL A 36 -6.96 -1.59 3.91
CA VAL A 36 -6.83 -0.20 3.49
C VAL A 36 -7.27 -0.06 2.03
N GLN A 37 -8.30 0.76 1.81
CA GLN A 37 -8.74 1.17 0.47
C GLN A 37 -7.82 2.27 -0.03
N VAL A 38 -7.14 2.05 -1.15
CA VAL A 38 -6.08 2.96 -1.60
C VAL A 38 -6.59 3.85 -2.73
N GLY A 39 -6.57 5.18 -2.49
CA GLY A 39 -6.91 6.19 -3.49
C GLY A 39 -5.75 6.44 -4.44
N THR A 40 -6.03 6.61 -5.73
CA THR A 40 -5.03 6.83 -6.79
C THR A 40 -5.17 8.17 -7.53
N ASP A 41 -6.30 8.84 -7.33
CA ASP A 41 -6.60 10.23 -7.70
C ASP A 41 -7.64 10.79 -6.73
N LEU A 42 -8.11 12.01 -6.94
CA LEU A 42 -9.04 12.65 -6.02
C LEU A 42 -10.40 11.92 -5.97
N ASP A 43 -10.94 11.48 -7.12
CA ASP A 43 -12.22 10.74 -7.21
C ASP A 43 -12.09 9.38 -6.53
N MET A 44 -11.03 8.63 -6.83
CA MET A 44 -10.78 7.32 -6.22
C MET A 44 -10.48 7.44 -4.72
N SER A 45 -9.80 8.51 -4.30
CA SER A 45 -9.59 8.81 -2.87
C SER A 45 -10.91 9.08 -2.15
N GLN A 46 -11.82 9.85 -2.75
CA GLN A 46 -13.16 10.09 -2.18
C GLN A 46 -13.96 8.79 -2.03
N LYS A 47 -13.94 7.92 -3.05
CA LYS A 47 -14.59 6.61 -3.00
C LYS A 47 -13.98 5.70 -1.93
N ALA A 48 -12.65 5.69 -1.79
CA ALA A 48 -11.96 4.93 -0.76
C ALA A 48 -12.37 5.38 0.65
N VAL A 49 -12.40 6.70 0.90
CA VAL A 49 -12.86 7.27 2.17
C VAL A 49 -14.32 6.91 2.44
N ALA A 50 -15.19 7.05 1.44
CA ALA A 50 -16.61 6.70 1.59
C ALA A 50 -16.82 5.23 1.96
N LEU A 51 -16.05 4.30 1.38
CA LEU A 51 -16.11 2.88 1.76
C LEU A 51 -15.60 2.67 3.19
N ALA A 52 -14.49 3.29 3.57
CA ALA A 52 -13.94 3.17 4.92
C ALA A 52 -14.93 3.69 5.99
N GLU A 53 -15.63 4.78 5.71
CA GLU A 53 -16.70 5.30 6.57
C GLU A 53 -17.91 4.38 6.63
N LYS A 54 -18.38 3.87 5.47
CA LYS A 54 -19.55 3.01 5.37
C LYS A 54 -19.40 1.74 6.21
N TYR A 55 -18.24 1.08 6.13
CA TYR A 55 -18.01 -0.20 6.80
C TYR A 55 -17.40 -0.04 8.20
N GLY A 56 -16.67 1.02 8.45
CA GLY A 56 -16.03 1.25 9.75
C GLY A 56 -15.09 0.13 10.20
N GLY A 57 -15.04 -0.12 11.51
CA GLY A 57 -14.25 -1.23 12.07
C GLY A 57 -12.80 -1.28 11.59
N ASN A 58 -12.42 -2.37 10.95
CA ASN A 58 -11.07 -2.61 10.44
C ASN A 58 -10.88 -2.19 8.97
N MET A 59 -11.70 -1.27 8.47
CA MET A 59 -11.54 -0.70 7.12
C MET A 59 -11.06 0.74 7.21
N PHE A 60 -10.02 1.05 6.45
CA PHE A 60 -9.36 2.34 6.41
C PHE A 60 -9.14 2.79 4.96
N ALA A 61 -8.64 4.01 4.77
CA ALA A 61 -8.38 4.57 3.45
C ALA A 61 -7.04 5.32 3.40
N THR A 62 -6.51 5.49 2.20
CA THR A 62 -5.49 6.48 1.89
C THR A 62 -6.02 7.50 0.89
N VAL A 63 -5.39 8.66 0.83
CA VAL A 63 -5.69 9.69 -0.14
C VAL A 63 -4.41 10.14 -0.83
N GLY A 64 -4.38 10.11 -2.17
CA GLY A 64 -3.19 10.44 -2.91
C GLY A 64 -3.39 10.47 -4.42
N LEU A 65 -2.36 10.95 -5.12
CA LEU A 65 -2.28 10.98 -6.57
C LEU A 65 -1.16 10.06 -7.04
N HIS A 66 -1.54 8.96 -7.65
CA HIS A 66 -0.64 7.98 -8.24
C HIS A 66 0.15 8.55 -9.43
N PRO A 67 1.42 8.21 -9.62
CA PRO A 67 2.24 8.80 -10.67
C PRO A 67 1.69 8.63 -12.09
N ASN A 68 0.95 7.55 -12.38
CA ASN A 68 0.51 7.22 -13.73
C ASN A 68 -1.02 7.17 -13.97
N ASP A 69 -1.85 7.06 -12.93
CA ASP A 69 -3.28 6.75 -13.12
C ASP A 69 -4.07 7.92 -13.70
N ASN A 70 -3.88 9.12 -13.21
CA ASN A 70 -4.52 10.32 -13.72
C ASN A 70 -3.51 11.42 -14.06
N LYS A 71 -2.80 11.25 -15.19
CA LYS A 71 -1.76 12.21 -15.64
C LYS A 71 -2.27 13.62 -15.94
N LYS A 72 -3.58 13.81 -16.07
CA LYS A 72 -4.19 15.12 -16.32
C LYS A 72 -4.52 15.86 -15.05
N GLU A 73 -4.56 15.17 -13.93
CA GLU A 73 -4.85 15.80 -12.65
C GLU A 73 -3.66 16.65 -12.18
N VAL A 74 -3.97 17.87 -11.77
CA VAL A 74 -3.03 18.74 -11.06
C VAL A 74 -3.23 18.47 -9.57
N PHE A 75 -2.15 18.13 -8.87
CA PHE A 75 -2.22 17.89 -7.42
C PHE A 75 -2.66 19.17 -6.69
N ASP A 76 -3.90 19.18 -6.20
CA ASP A 76 -4.46 20.24 -5.38
C ASP A 76 -4.23 19.92 -3.90
N HIS A 77 -3.24 20.60 -3.30
CA HIS A 77 -2.83 20.38 -1.91
C HIS A 77 -4.00 20.53 -0.93
N GLU A 78 -4.83 21.58 -1.08
CA GLU A 78 -5.94 21.83 -0.16
C GLU A 78 -7.07 20.81 -0.33
N ALA A 79 -7.38 20.39 -1.55
CA ALA A 79 -8.38 19.35 -1.79
C ALA A 79 -8.00 18.03 -1.13
N TYR A 80 -6.76 17.57 -1.32
CA TYR A 80 -6.25 16.33 -0.69
C TYR A 80 -6.13 16.48 0.84
N LYS A 81 -5.69 17.62 1.33
CA LYS A 81 -5.63 17.91 2.77
C LYS A 81 -7.01 17.86 3.42
N ASN A 82 -7.99 18.54 2.84
CA ASN A 82 -9.36 18.55 3.35
C ASN A 82 -9.97 17.15 3.34
N LEU A 83 -9.74 16.37 2.27
CA LEU A 83 -10.19 14.98 2.21
C LEU A 83 -9.49 14.11 3.26
N ALA A 84 -8.18 14.29 3.47
CA ALA A 84 -7.43 13.53 4.48
C ALA A 84 -7.89 13.83 5.91
N LEU A 85 -8.37 15.05 6.16
CA LEU A 85 -8.90 15.49 7.47
C LEU A 85 -10.40 15.19 7.65
N SER A 86 -11.12 14.88 6.58
CA SER A 86 -12.57 14.65 6.63
C SER A 86 -12.96 13.41 7.41
N SER A 87 -12.03 12.46 7.58
CA SER A 87 -12.28 11.20 8.27
C SER A 87 -11.05 10.70 9.04
N SER A 88 -11.28 10.25 10.26
CA SER A 88 -10.27 9.52 11.04
C SER A 88 -9.87 8.18 10.41
N ARG A 89 -10.62 7.70 9.43
CA ARG A 89 -10.32 6.48 8.67
C ARG A 89 -9.22 6.67 7.64
N VAL A 90 -8.84 7.89 7.30
CA VAL A 90 -7.69 8.14 6.43
C VAL A 90 -6.42 7.99 7.24
N VAL A 91 -5.67 6.93 6.97
CA VAL A 91 -4.51 6.50 7.76
C VAL A 91 -3.16 6.82 7.11
N ALA A 92 -3.12 7.15 5.81
CA ALA A 92 -1.89 7.49 5.11
C ALA A 92 -2.14 8.44 3.93
N ILE A 93 -1.07 9.09 3.45
CA ILE A 93 -1.05 9.83 2.18
C ILE A 93 -0.48 8.92 1.12
N GLY A 94 -1.23 8.71 0.06
CA GLY A 94 -0.92 7.83 -1.06
C GLY A 94 -2.20 7.22 -1.66
N GLU A 95 -2.08 6.54 -2.76
CA GLU A 95 -0.86 6.04 -3.38
C GLU A 95 -0.09 7.19 -4.05
N CYS A 96 1.20 7.29 -3.77
CA CYS A 96 2.04 8.34 -4.31
C CYS A 96 3.43 7.78 -4.63
N GLY A 97 4.23 8.46 -5.44
CA GLY A 97 5.58 7.98 -5.71
C GLY A 97 6.01 8.15 -7.15
N LEU A 98 6.77 7.18 -7.67
CA LEU A 98 7.42 7.23 -8.97
C LEU A 98 7.23 5.93 -9.75
N ASP A 99 6.91 6.02 -11.04
CA ASP A 99 6.81 4.90 -11.96
C ASP A 99 7.41 5.25 -13.32
N TYR A 100 8.56 4.65 -13.64
CA TYR A 100 9.26 4.87 -14.90
C TYR A 100 9.11 3.71 -15.89
N PHE A 101 8.45 2.64 -15.51
CA PHE A 101 8.32 1.40 -16.30
C PHE A 101 7.71 1.61 -17.70
N ARG A 102 6.79 2.56 -17.85
CA ARG A 102 6.13 2.83 -19.14
C ARG A 102 6.89 3.83 -20.00
N GLY A 103 8.21 3.98 -19.78
CA GLY A 103 9.05 4.86 -20.60
C GLY A 103 8.78 6.34 -20.33
N ALA A 104 8.78 6.74 -19.05
CA ALA A 104 8.69 8.14 -18.68
C ALA A 104 9.86 8.94 -19.27
N ASP A 105 9.57 9.96 -20.08
CA ASP A 105 10.58 10.92 -20.53
C ASP A 105 10.98 11.86 -19.38
N GLU A 106 11.97 12.70 -19.59
CA GLU A 106 12.50 13.59 -18.54
C GLU A 106 11.44 14.59 -18.02
N ALA A 107 10.49 15.03 -18.86
CA ALA A 107 9.43 15.91 -18.45
C ALA A 107 8.44 15.18 -17.52
N GLU A 108 8.09 13.94 -17.87
CA GLU A 108 7.22 13.09 -17.05
C GLU A 108 7.89 12.71 -15.72
N LYS A 109 9.18 12.36 -15.73
CA LYS A 109 9.94 12.11 -14.48
C LYS A 109 9.96 13.35 -13.58
N ALA A 110 10.19 14.54 -14.17
CA ALA A 110 10.16 15.79 -13.41
C ALA A 110 8.78 16.07 -12.81
N ARG A 111 7.70 15.82 -13.57
CA ARG A 111 6.31 15.94 -13.08
C ARG A 111 6.03 15.01 -11.90
N GLN A 112 6.39 13.73 -12.02
CA GLN A 112 6.19 12.74 -10.97
C GLN A 112 6.96 13.12 -9.69
N LYS A 113 8.21 13.54 -9.82
CA LYS A 113 9.04 14.00 -8.69
C LYS A 113 8.41 15.20 -7.97
N ASP A 114 7.95 16.20 -8.71
CA ASP A 114 7.31 17.39 -8.14
C ASP A 114 6.03 17.03 -7.35
N ILE A 115 5.16 16.19 -7.94
CA ILE A 115 3.94 15.72 -7.30
C ILE A 115 4.26 14.87 -6.07
N PHE A 116 5.24 13.97 -6.15
CA PHE A 116 5.65 13.16 -5.00
C PHE A 116 6.16 14.01 -3.84
N ILE A 117 7.00 15.02 -4.12
CA ILE A 117 7.49 15.96 -3.09
C ILE A 117 6.33 16.73 -2.43
N LYS A 118 5.33 17.14 -3.20
CA LYS A 118 4.13 17.80 -2.64
C LYS A 118 3.36 16.88 -1.72
N GLN A 119 3.20 15.61 -2.06
CA GLN A 119 2.52 14.61 -1.22
C GLN A 119 3.33 14.26 0.04
N ILE A 120 4.67 14.20 -0.04
CA ILE A 120 5.52 14.07 1.16
C ILE A 120 5.31 15.26 2.11
N LYS A 121 5.24 16.48 1.58
CA LYS A 121 4.98 17.69 2.40
C LYS A 121 3.62 17.60 3.09
N LEU A 122 2.59 17.17 2.36
CA LEU A 122 1.26 16.96 2.93
C LEU A 122 1.26 15.88 4.03
N ALA A 123 1.95 14.76 3.81
CA ALA A 123 2.09 13.70 4.80
C ALA A 123 2.76 14.20 6.09
N LYS A 124 3.84 14.98 5.96
CA LYS A 124 4.50 15.63 7.10
C LYS A 124 3.57 16.61 7.83
N GLU A 125 2.88 17.47 7.10
CA GLU A 125 1.95 18.44 7.66
C GLU A 125 0.86 17.78 8.50
N LEU A 126 0.34 16.64 8.02
CA LEU A 126 -0.72 15.88 8.67
C LEU A 126 -0.22 14.81 9.65
N ASN A 127 1.09 14.66 9.80
CA ASN A 127 1.73 13.59 10.59
C ASN A 127 1.17 12.20 10.22
N LYS A 128 1.04 11.95 8.92
CA LYS A 128 0.56 10.66 8.38
C LYS A 128 1.69 9.94 7.65
N PRO A 129 1.75 8.59 7.70
CA PRO A 129 2.68 7.82 6.90
C PRO A 129 2.39 7.94 5.40
N LEU A 130 3.37 7.55 4.58
CA LEU A 130 3.24 7.47 3.12
C LEU A 130 2.84 6.04 2.71
N MET A 131 1.98 5.92 1.67
CA MET A 131 1.79 4.71 0.89
C MET A 131 2.48 4.92 -0.46
N ILE A 132 3.66 4.31 -0.63
CA ILE A 132 4.57 4.62 -1.74
C ILE A 132 4.51 3.56 -2.82
N HIS A 133 4.23 3.99 -4.03
CA HIS A 133 4.46 3.27 -5.27
C HIS A 133 5.87 3.55 -5.80
N CYS A 134 6.62 2.52 -6.16
CA CYS A 134 7.91 2.69 -6.83
C CYS A 134 8.16 1.60 -7.85
N ARG A 135 8.31 1.98 -9.11
CA ARG A 135 8.63 1.04 -10.19
C ARG A 135 9.71 1.61 -11.10
N GLU A 136 10.87 0.90 -11.18
CA GLU A 136 12.06 1.32 -11.96
C GLU A 136 12.58 2.73 -11.62
N ALA A 137 12.37 3.18 -10.36
CA ALA A 137 12.66 4.55 -9.93
C ALA A 137 13.29 4.65 -8.53
N PHE A 138 13.85 3.55 -7.97
CA PHE A 138 14.33 3.51 -6.58
C PHE A 138 15.47 4.50 -6.29
N GLU A 139 16.35 4.78 -7.24
CA GLU A 139 17.44 5.76 -7.05
C GLU A 139 16.88 7.16 -6.79
N ASP A 140 15.95 7.61 -7.65
CA ASP A 140 15.29 8.91 -7.48
C ASP A 140 14.40 8.96 -6.26
N LEU A 141 13.66 7.87 -5.96
CA LEU A 141 12.84 7.76 -4.75
C LEU A 141 13.68 7.98 -3.50
N ILE A 142 14.76 7.22 -3.34
CA ILE A 142 15.64 7.29 -2.16
C ILE A 142 16.26 8.68 -2.05
N LYS A 143 16.74 9.23 -3.15
CA LYS A 143 17.32 10.58 -3.20
C LYS A 143 16.32 11.63 -2.71
N ILE A 144 15.08 11.62 -3.22
CA ILE A 144 14.03 12.56 -2.80
C ILE A 144 13.73 12.40 -1.32
N LEU A 145 13.57 11.18 -0.83
CA LEU A 145 13.29 10.92 0.59
C LEU A 145 14.41 11.44 1.51
N GLN A 146 15.67 11.31 1.10
CA GLN A 146 16.83 11.84 1.81
C GLN A 146 16.87 13.38 1.78
N GLU A 147 16.63 14.00 0.62
CA GLU A 147 16.67 15.46 0.44
C GLU A 147 15.54 16.18 1.18
N VAL A 148 14.34 15.59 1.22
CA VAL A 148 13.22 16.15 1.98
C VAL A 148 13.43 16.04 3.49
N GLY A 149 14.37 15.20 3.93
CA GLY A 149 14.73 14.99 5.34
C GLY A 149 13.71 14.15 6.12
N GLY A 150 14.12 13.58 7.25
CA GLY A 150 13.33 12.66 8.07
C GLY A 150 12.04 13.26 8.67
N GLY A 151 11.44 12.50 9.60
CA GLY A 151 10.20 12.89 10.31
C GLY A 151 8.93 12.34 9.67
N PHE A 152 9.04 11.32 8.83
CA PHE A 152 7.92 10.54 8.29
C PHE A 152 8.31 9.06 8.19
N SER A 153 7.32 8.21 8.16
CA SER A 153 7.43 6.77 7.92
C SER A 153 6.48 6.40 6.78
N GLY A 154 6.45 5.15 6.40
CA GLY A 154 5.49 4.71 5.41
C GLY A 154 5.70 3.26 4.99
N VAL A 155 4.94 2.90 3.98
CA VAL A 155 4.96 1.60 3.32
C VAL A 155 5.43 1.80 1.89
N VAL A 156 6.46 1.06 1.49
CA VAL A 156 6.76 0.86 0.06
C VAL A 156 5.97 -0.36 -0.37
N HIS A 157 4.84 -0.11 -1.05
CA HIS A 157 3.95 -1.17 -1.46
C HIS A 157 4.50 -1.93 -2.66
N PHE A 158 4.09 -3.19 -2.81
CA PHE A 158 4.50 -4.08 -3.88
C PHE A 158 6.03 -4.05 -4.13
N PHE A 159 6.81 -4.15 -3.04
CA PHE A 159 8.24 -3.90 -3.11
C PHE A 159 8.94 -4.81 -4.11
N ASN A 160 9.56 -4.21 -5.12
CA ASN A 160 10.28 -4.88 -6.20
C ASN A 160 11.72 -4.36 -6.37
N GLY A 161 12.23 -3.64 -5.37
CA GLY A 161 13.61 -3.13 -5.37
C GLY A 161 14.61 -4.22 -4.99
N THR A 162 15.90 -3.85 -5.01
CA THR A 162 16.99 -4.72 -4.57
C THR A 162 17.09 -4.77 -3.05
N THR A 163 17.85 -5.74 -2.51
CA THR A 163 18.17 -5.79 -1.07
C THR A 163 18.94 -4.55 -0.61
N GLN A 164 19.74 -3.91 -1.50
CA GLN A 164 20.40 -2.65 -1.20
C GLN A 164 19.41 -1.50 -1.06
N ASN A 165 18.39 -1.43 -1.93
CA ASN A 165 17.31 -0.44 -1.80
C ASN A 165 16.56 -0.68 -0.49
N ALA A 166 16.22 -1.95 -0.19
CA ALA A 166 15.56 -2.32 1.07
C ALA A 166 16.37 -1.88 2.29
N LYS A 167 17.70 -2.09 2.29
CA LYS A 167 18.56 -1.66 3.41
C LYS A 167 18.46 -0.16 3.68
N VAL A 168 18.61 0.66 2.64
CA VAL A 168 18.53 2.12 2.80
C VAL A 168 17.17 2.57 3.33
N LEU A 169 16.08 1.99 2.80
CA LEU A 169 14.72 2.31 3.22
C LEU A 169 14.40 1.78 4.63
N LEU A 170 14.98 0.63 5.04
CA LEU A 170 14.91 0.13 6.42
C LEU A 170 15.57 1.11 7.40
N ASP A 171 16.77 1.61 7.06
CA ASP A 171 17.50 2.59 7.88
C ASP A 171 16.71 3.91 8.01
N MET A 172 15.83 4.21 7.05
CA MET A 172 14.89 5.34 7.09
C MET A 172 13.58 5.02 7.82
N GLY A 173 13.36 3.78 8.28
CA GLY A 173 12.20 3.36 9.05
C GLY A 173 10.99 2.87 8.25
N PHE A 174 11.11 2.66 6.94
CA PHE A 174 10.02 2.18 6.09
C PHE A 174 9.67 0.72 6.33
N TYR A 175 8.43 0.38 6.03
CA TYR A 175 7.88 -0.97 5.92
C TYR A 175 7.72 -1.36 4.46
N PHE A 176 7.59 -2.67 4.21
CA PHE A 176 7.52 -3.22 2.85
C PHE A 176 6.35 -4.18 2.74
N SER A 177 5.47 -3.97 1.79
CA SER A 177 4.40 -4.92 1.52
C SER A 177 4.71 -5.79 0.30
N PHE A 178 4.17 -7.00 0.36
CA PHE A 178 4.29 -8.00 -0.68
C PHE A 178 2.92 -8.57 -0.99
N GLY A 179 2.68 -8.82 -2.28
CA GLY A 179 1.40 -9.28 -2.80
C GLY A 179 1.44 -10.66 -3.44
N GLY A 180 0.38 -10.96 -4.19
CA GLY A 180 0.14 -12.27 -4.81
C GLY A 180 1.25 -12.80 -5.72
N VAL A 181 2.08 -11.90 -6.25
CA VAL A 181 3.22 -12.24 -7.12
C VAL A 181 4.17 -13.25 -6.49
N LEU A 182 4.37 -13.21 -5.17
CA LEU A 182 5.23 -14.15 -4.45
C LEU A 182 4.84 -15.62 -4.64
N THR A 183 3.57 -15.88 -4.91
CA THR A 183 3.06 -17.26 -4.96
C THR A 183 3.40 -17.99 -6.27
N PHE A 184 3.87 -17.27 -7.30
CA PHE A 184 4.12 -17.85 -8.63
C PHE A 184 5.45 -17.44 -9.30
N THR A 185 6.27 -16.62 -8.63
CA THR A 185 7.67 -16.37 -9.01
C THR A 185 8.56 -16.46 -7.78
N ARG A 186 9.87 -16.60 -8.01
CA ARG A 186 10.89 -16.57 -6.96
C ARG A 186 11.73 -15.30 -6.97
N ASP A 187 11.39 -14.34 -7.82
CA ASP A 187 12.18 -13.12 -8.04
C ASP A 187 12.27 -12.22 -6.80
N TYR A 188 11.36 -12.42 -5.84
CA TYR A 188 11.26 -11.63 -4.60
C TYR A 188 11.71 -12.41 -3.35
N ASP A 189 12.06 -13.70 -3.47
CA ASP A 189 12.41 -14.54 -2.32
C ASP A 189 13.60 -13.96 -1.53
N GLU A 190 14.57 -13.37 -2.23
CA GLU A 190 15.76 -12.77 -1.62
C GLU A 190 15.41 -11.55 -0.78
N GLN A 191 14.57 -10.68 -1.30
CA GLN A 191 14.09 -9.48 -0.60
C GLN A 191 13.26 -9.85 0.62
N VAL A 192 12.34 -10.80 0.47
CA VAL A 192 11.53 -11.30 1.59
C VAL A 192 12.44 -11.92 2.66
N LYS A 193 13.45 -12.70 2.31
CA LYS A 193 14.42 -13.26 3.27
C LYS A 193 15.22 -12.17 3.98
N PHE A 194 15.65 -11.14 3.27
CA PHE A 194 16.49 -10.06 3.78
C PHE A 194 15.75 -9.14 4.75
N ILE A 195 14.54 -8.71 4.40
CA ILE A 195 13.76 -7.74 5.19
C ILE A 195 13.28 -8.42 6.48
N PRO A 196 13.54 -7.84 7.68
CA PRO A 196 13.05 -8.39 8.95
C PRO A 196 11.51 -8.54 8.96
N LEU A 197 11.00 -9.59 9.61
CA LEU A 197 9.56 -9.88 9.61
C LEU A 197 8.73 -8.78 10.29
N ASP A 198 9.31 -8.05 11.25
CA ASP A 198 8.71 -6.88 11.90
C ASP A 198 8.68 -5.61 11.00
N LYS A 199 9.15 -5.71 9.76
CA LYS A 199 9.07 -4.69 8.72
C LYS A 199 8.30 -5.14 7.47
N ILE A 200 7.77 -6.36 7.48
CA ILE A 200 6.96 -6.91 6.39
C ILE A 200 5.48 -6.65 6.66
N LEU A 201 4.76 -6.34 5.59
CA LEU A 201 3.32 -6.17 5.52
C LEU A 201 2.75 -7.08 4.42
N LEU A 202 1.46 -7.36 4.51
CA LEU A 202 0.73 -8.16 3.52
C LEU A 202 -0.18 -7.25 2.71
N GLU A 203 -0.26 -7.52 1.41
CA GLU A 203 -1.22 -6.84 0.54
C GLU A 203 -1.79 -7.79 -0.49
N THR A 204 -2.87 -7.37 -1.14
CA THR A 204 -3.38 -8.05 -2.33
C THR A 204 -3.15 -7.26 -3.60
N ASP A 205 -3.15 -5.94 -3.53
CA ASP A 205 -3.26 -5.05 -4.70
C ASP A 205 -4.50 -5.39 -5.56
N ALA A 206 -5.55 -5.86 -4.89
CA ALA A 206 -6.77 -6.30 -5.55
C ALA A 206 -7.50 -5.11 -6.22
N PRO A 207 -7.92 -5.24 -7.49
CA PRO A 207 -8.26 -6.47 -8.24
C PRO A 207 -7.11 -7.14 -8.99
N TYR A 208 -5.88 -6.64 -8.87
CA TYR A 208 -4.74 -7.07 -9.67
C TYR A 208 -4.02 -8.27 -9.03
N VAL A 209 -3.21 -8.95 -9.83
CA VAL A 209 -2.17 -9.92 -9.41
C VAL A 209 -2.64 -10.99 -8.41
N ALA A 210 -3.77 -11.66 -8.73
CA ALA A 210 -4.30 -12.73 -7.88
C ALA A 210 -3.24 -13.83 -7.59
N PRO A 211 -3.10 -14.27 -6.32
CA PRO A 211 -2.16 -15.34 -5.95
C PRO A 211 -2.59 -16.72 -6.47
N VAL A 212 -1.69 -17.71 -6.43
CA VAL A 212 -2.08 -19.11 -6.55
C VAL A 212 -2.88 -19.49 -5.29
N PRO A 213 -4.02 -20.23 -5.40
CA PRO A 213 -4.53 -20.91 -6.60
C PRO A 213 -5.49 -20.07 -7.49
N TYR A 214 -5.61 -18.78 -7.25
CA TYR A 214 -6.61 -17.91 -7.89
C TYR A 214 -6.09 -17.22 -9.17
N ARG A 215 -4.90 -17.56 -9.67
CA ARG A 215 -4.32 -16.99 -10.90
C ARG A 215 -5.32 -16.97 -12.07
N GLY A 216 -5.33 -15.82 -12.80
CA GLY A 216 -6.25 -15.62 -13.92
C GLY A 216 -7.67 -15.20 -13.53
N LYS A 217 -7.98 -15.11 -12.25
CA LYS A 217 -9.23 -14.53 -11.73
C LYS A 217 -8.98 -13.12 -11.21
N ARG A 218 -10.04 -12.33 -11.00
CA ARG A 218 -9.99 -11.08 -10.27
C ARG A 218 -9.51 -11.37 -8.83
N ASN A 219 -8.52 -10.61 -8.37
CA ASN A 219 -8.03 -10.73 -6.99
C ASN A 219 -9.07 -10.18 -6.00
N GLU A 220 -8.96 -10.56 -4.73
CA GLU A 220 -9.83 -10.11 -3.64
C GLU A 220 -9.02 -9.99 -2.34
N PRO A 221 -9.39 -9.06 -1.42
CA PRO A 221 -8.71 -8.91 -0.13
C PRO A 221 -8.62 -10.21 0.68
N LEU A 222 -9.62 -11.11 0.55
CA LEU A 222 -9.60 -12.42 1.20
C LEU A 222 -8.36 -13.26 0.85
N TYR A 223 -7.78 -13.05 -0.34
CA TYR A 223 -6.65 -13.85 -0.82
C TYR A 223 -5.30 -13.42 -0.22
N VAL A 224 -5.27 -12.38 0.63
CA VAL A 224 -4.07 -11.99 1.41
C VAL A 224 -3.52 -13.14 2.26
N VAL A 225 -4.38 -14.09 2.64
CA VAL A 225 -4.00 -15.31 3.37
C VAL A 225 -2.99 -16.16 2.58
N GLU A 226 -3.11 -16.22 1.25
CA GLU A 226 -2.18 -16.99 0.41
C GLU A 226 -0.79 -16.31 0.35
N VAL A 227 -0.78 -14.98 0.40
CA VAL A 227 0.47 -14.21 0.52
C VAL A 227 1.16 -14.50 1.86
N ALA A 228 0.38 -14.48 2.96
CA ALA A 228 0.89 -14.82 4.29
C ALA A 228 1.50 -16.22 4.36
N LYS A 229 0.84 -17.24 3.77
CA LYS A 229 1.35 -18.61 3.68
C LYS A 229 2.69 -18.63 2.94
N LYS A 230 2.82 -17.89 1.84
CA LYS A 230 4.05 -17.86 1.06
C LYS A 230 5.19 -17.17 1.81
N ILE A 231 4.92 -16.08 2.51
CA ILE A 231 5.91 -15.42 3.37
C ILE A 231 6.35 -16.34 4.51
N ALA A 232 5.42 -17.07 5.13
CA ALA A 232 5.74 -18.09 6.15
C ALA A 232 6.70 -19.17 5.61
N GLU A 233 6.44 -19.70 4.41
CA GLU A 233 7.32 -20.64 3.72
C GLU A 233 8.73 -20.06 3.51
N ILE A 234 8.83 -18.82 2.97
CA ILE A 234 10.12 -18.18 2.65
C ILE A 234 10.92 -17.87 3.92
N LYS A 235 10.24 -17.44 5.00
CA LYS A 235 10.83 -17.07 6.28
C LYS A 235 11.13 -18.26 7.19
N GLY A 236 10.56 -19.44 6.91
CA GLY A 236 10.62 -20.58 7.82
C GLY A 236 9.86 -20.33 9.14
N ALA A 237 8.81 -19.52 9.09
CA ALA A 237 7.95 -19.15 10.22
C ALA A 237 6.60 -19.87 10.12
N THR A 238 5.81 -19.85 11.20
CA THR A 238 4.43 -20.34 11.16
C THR A 238 3.50 -19.29 10.53
N LEU A 239 2.35 -19.73 10.00
CA LEU A 239 1.35 -18.82 9.47
C LEU A 239 0.83 -17.86 10.55
N GLU A 240 0.68 -18.36 11.79
CA GLU A 240 0.24 -17.60 12.94
C GLU A 240 1.22 -16.47 13.30
N GLU A 241 2.53 -16.75 13.28
CA GLU A 241 3.56 -15.74 13.52
C GLU A 241 3.54 -14.66 12.44
N VAL A 242 3.46 -15.04 11.17
CA VAL A 242 3.37 -14.08 10.05
C VAL A 242 2.10 -13.24 10.19
N ALA A 243 0.94 -13.87 10.40
CA ALA A 243 -0.34 -13.18 10.57
C ALA A 243 -0.29 -12.17 11.71
N HIS A 244 0.23 -12.59 12.87
CA HIS A 244 0.32 -11.74 14.06
C HIS A 244 1.28 -10.55 13.85
N LEU A 245 2.51 -10.83 13.41
CA LEU A 245 3.53 -9.79 13.25
C LEU A 245 3.16 -8.79 12.16
N THR A 246 2.72 -9.26 10.98
CA THR A 246 2.38 -8.36 9.87
C THR A 246 1.13 -7.52 10.16
N THR A 247 0.16 -8.07 10.88
CA THR A 247 -1.01 -7.29 11.35
C THR A 247 -0.58 -6.22 12.36
N ASN A 248 0.26 -6.55 13.34
CA ASN A 248 0.77 -5.57 14.31
C ASN A 248 1.62 -4.49 13.61
N ASN A 249 2.43 -4.86 12.63
CA ASN A 249 3.18 -3.91 11.81
C ASN A 249 2.25 -2.92 11.11
N ALA A 250 1.15 -3.41 10.51
CA ALA A 250 0.16 -2.56 9.86
C ALA A 250 -0.51 -1.60 10.85
N LEU A 251 -0.96 -2.09 12.00
CA LEU A 251 -1.55 -1.25 13.04
C LEU A 251 -0.56 -0.19 13.53
N SER A 252 0.72 -0.57 13.68
CA SER A 252 1.78 0.34 14.11
C SER A 252 2.08 1.43 13.10
N VAL A 253 2.33 1.07 11.82
CA VAL A 253 2.72 2.06 10.80
C VAL A 253 1.61 3.06 10.52
N PHE A 254 0.36 2.63 10.59
CA PHE A 254 -0.81 3.49 10.36
C PHE A 254 -1.33 4.20 11.62
N GLY A 255 -0.74 3.95 12.80
CA GLY A 255 -1.19 4.54 14.05
C GLY A 255 -2.61 4.12 14.44
N ILE A 256 -3.03 2.93 14.05
CA ILE A 256 -4.35 2.37 14.38
C ILE A 256 -4.27 1.80 15.80
N LEU A 257 -4.96 2.47 16.72
CA LEU A 257 -5.07 2.02 18.10
C LEU A 257 -6.11 0.88 18.21
N ASN A 258 -5.73 -0.20 18.88
CA ASN A 258 -6.64 -1.30 19.24
C ASN A 258 -7.55 -0.90 20.42
#